data_ee35dac61a6136effb4781822283b266
#
_entry.id   ee35dac61a6136effb4781822283b266
#
_cell.length_a   1.000
_cell.length_b   1.000
_cell.length_c   1.000
_cell.angle_alpha   90.00
_cell.angle_beta   90.00
_cell.angle_gamma   90.00
#
_symmetry.space_group_name_H-M   'P 1'
#
loop_
_entity.id
_entity.type
_entity.pdbx_description
1 polymer ?
#
loop_
_entity_poly.entity_id
_entity_poly.type
_entity_poly.pdbx_seq_one_letter_code
_entity_poly.pdbx_strand_id
1 'polypeptide(L)'
;MKKESKFNLRSFTSFTLVISTIIMSWSGFILYVAPPGRIANWGTWKLMLFTKAEWQALHTIFSYLFFILVIIHLFFVNWKTFLTYFKSKLKSGLNKKWELISALFISLLVFIGTLQSWTPFSPVMKFGEKMKESWEGDFHAPPILHMELYTIEKLAIDLDSIAPTELIKSLNENNIKVTGIDQKLKEIAAENKVTPSAVDELLSSKYKKHSAPVAGVVPQGIGKFTVGSTAKSLGKNLQY
;
A
#
# COMPACT_ATOMS: atom_id res chain seq x y z
N MET A 1 21.64 49.42 3.51
CA MET A 1 20.68 48.80 2.54
C MET A 1 20.70 47.29 2.73
N LYS A 2 19.62 46.68 3.20
CA LYS A 2 19.47 45.22 3.27
C LYS A 2 19.35 44.71 1.83
N LYS A 3 20.32 43.91 1.37
CA LYS A 3 20.29 43.25 0.05
C LYS A 3 19.12 42.29 0.05
N GLU A 4 18.08 42.53 -0.74
CA GLU A 4 16.97 41.58 -0.89
C GLU A 4 17.52 40.25 -1.38
N SER A 5 17.25 39.21 -0.62
CA SER A 5 17.72 37.84 -1.01
C SER A 5 16.86 37.36 -2.18
N LYS A 6 17.47 37.30 -3.36
CA LYS A 6 16.81 36.73 -4.53
C LYS A 6 16.54 35.22 -4.31
N PHE A 7 15.35 34.75 -4.72
CA PHE A 7 14.98 33.36 -4.68
C PHE A 7 16.05 32.47 -5.35
N ASN A 8 16.52 31.45 -4.64
CA ASN A 8 17.56 30.55 -5.11
C ASN A 8 16.97 29.15 -5.40
N LEU A 9 16.81 28.84 -6.69
CA LEU A 9 16.23 27.56 -7.15
C LEU A 9 17.04 26.35 -6.64
N ARG A 10 18.37 26.45 -6.56
CA ARG A 10 19.23 25.35 -6.06
C ARG A 10 18.89 25.02 -4.60
N SER A 11 18.84 26.04 -3.75
CA SER A 11 18.52 25.86 -2.34
C SER A 11 17.09 25.35 -2.16
N PHE A 12 16.14 25.90 -2.92
CA PHE A 12 14.74 25.47 -2.91
C PHE A 12 14.59 23.99 -3.26
N THR A 13 15.17 23.55 -4.40
CA THR A 13 15.09 22.13 -4.81
C THR A 13 15.76 21.20 -3.81
N SER A 14 16.93 21.61 -3.25
CA SER A 14 17.61 20.79 -2.23
C SER A 14 16.80 20.65 -0.94
N PHE A 15 16.23 21.71 -0.40
CA PHE A 15 15.37 21.62 0.79
C PHE A 15 14.12 20.80 0.54
N THR A 16 13.47 21.01 -0.60
CA THR A 16 12.25 20.27 -0.92
C THR A 16 12.53 18.76 -1.15
N LEU A 17 13.69 18.42 -1.73
CA LEU A 17 14.14 17.02 -1.83
C LEU A 17 14.34 16.38 -0.46
N VAL A 18 15.01 17.08 0.47
CA VAL A 18 15.21 16.58 1.84
C VAL A 18 13.87 16.34 2.54
N ILE A 19 12.96 17.33 2.49
CA ILE A 19 11.63 17.23 3.10
C ILE A 19 10.86 16.06 2.48
N SER A 20 10.85 15.96 1.14
CA SER A 20 10.17 14.86 0.44
C SER A 20 10.76 13.50 0.82
N THR A 21 12.08 13.39 0.95
CA THR A 21 12.75 12.15 1.39
C THR A 21 12.30 11.74 2.80
N ILE A 22 12.22 12.69 3.73
CA ILE A 22 11.77 12.41 5.11
C ILE A 22 10.32 11.89 5.10
N ILE A 23 9.42 12.57 4.38
CA ILE A 23 8.01 12.18 4.30
C ILE A 23 7.85 10.82 3.63
N MET A 24 8.57 10.56 2.53
CA MET A 24 8.53 9.27 1.85
C MET A 24 9.08 8.13 2.72
N SER A 25 10.20 8.35 3.40
CA SER A 25 10.80 7.34 4.29
C SER A 25 9.86 7.00 5.43
N TRP A 26 9.25 8.02 6.05
CA TRP A 26 8.31 7.83 7.14
C TRP A 26 7.03 7.13 6.70
N SER A 27 6.39 7.62 5.64
CA SER A 27 5.17 6.99 5.10
C SER A 27 5.43 5.58 4.57
N GLY A 28 6.58 5.35 3.93
CA GLY A 28 7.01 4.03 3.49
C GLY A 28 7.20 3.05 4.65
N PHE A 29 7.81 3.49 5.75
CA PHE A 29 7.94 2.67 6.96
C PHE A 29 6.56 2.32 7.56
N ILE A 30 5.66 3.30 7.66
CA ILE A 30 4.29 3.06 8.15
C ILE A 30 3.58 2.04 7.27
N LEU A 31 3.63 2.19 5.94
CA LEU A 31 3.00 1.26 5.01
C LEU A 31 3.62 -0.14 5.03
N TYR A 32 4.90 -0.23 5.34
CA TYR A 32 5.61 -1.50 5.48
C TYR A 32 5.11 -2.32 6.66
N VAL A 33 4.79 -1.66 7.80
CA VAL A 33 4.28 -2.33 9.01
C VAL A 33 2.75 -2.33 9.11
N ALA A 34 2.04 -1.61 8.24
CA ALA A 34 0.58 -1.49 8.27
C ALA A 34 -0.11 -2.83 7.97
N PRO A 35 -1.31 -3.08 8.54
CA PRO A 35 -2.08 -4.29 8.25
C PRO A 35 -2.42 -4.43 6.76
N PRO A 36 -2.71 -5.64 6.27
CA PRO A 36 -3.26 -5.86 4.94
C PRO A 36 -4.46 -4.96 4.65
N GLY A 37 -4.67 -4.57 3.38
CA GLY A 37 -5.73 -3.63 3.02
C GLY A 37 -7.13 -4.09 3.45
N ARG A 38 -7.41 -5.39 3.35
CA ARG A 38 -8.68 -6.01 3.79
C ARG A 38 -8.96 -5.75 5.28
N ILE A 39 -7.94 -5.89 6.13
CA ILE A 39 -8.05 -5.67 7.58
C ILE A 39 -8.11 -4.18 7.89
N ALA A 40 -7.24 -3.38 7.25
CA ALA A 40 -7.18 -1.95 7.45
C ALA A 40 -8.51 -1.25 7.11
N ASN A 41 -9.16 -1.65 6.02
CA ASN A 41 -10.43 -1.06 5.59
C ASN A 41 -11.62 -1.57 6.44
N TRP A 42 -11.57 -2.85 6.84
CA TRP A 42 -12.62 -3.48 7.63
C TRP A 42 -12.68 -2.92 9.06
N GLY A 43 -11.53 -2.78 9.71
CA GLY A 43 -11.40 -2.22 11.06
C GLY A 43 -11.21 -0.71 11.11
N THR A 44 -11.21 -0.01 9.98
CA THR A 44 -10.91 1.44 9.89
C THR A 44 -9.58 1.79 10.59
N TRP A 45 -8.53 1.02 10.29
CA TRP A 45 -7.22 1.21 10.89
C TRP A 45 -6.67 2.62 10.66
N LYS A 46 -6.17 3.23 11.73
CA LYS A 46 -5.53 4.56 11.71
C LYS A 46 -4.24 4.54 12.52
N LEU A 47 -3.25 5.24 12.02
CA LEU A 47 -2.03 5.53 12.76
C LEU A 47 -1.72 7.02 12.62
N MET A 48 -1.41 7.71 13.73
CA MET A 48 -1.13 9.15 13.75
C MET A 48 -2.23 9.97 13.02
N LEU A 49 -3.50 9.66 13.28
CA LEU A 49 -4.70 10.27 12.72
C LEU A 49 -5.03 9.92 11.26
N PHE A 50 -4.13 9.29 10.52
CA PHE A 50 -4.33 8.94 9.11
C PHE A 50 -4.67 7.46 8.93
N THR A 51 -5.59 7.19 8.01
CA THR A 51 -5.92 5.86 7.52
C THR A 51 -4.80 5.31 6.65
N LYS A 52 -4.82 4.01 6.39
CA LYS A 52 -3.86 3.39 5.44
C LYS A 52 -3.95 4.02 4.05
N ALA A 53 -5.16 4.32 3.57
CA ALA A 53 -5.36 4.94 2.26
C ALA A 53 -4.75 6.35 2.19
N GLU A 54 -4.87 7.15 3.25
CA GLU A 54 -4.25 8.48 3.34
C GLU A 54 -2.72 8.38 3.38
N TRP A 55 -2.15 7.42 4.12
CA TRP A 55 -0.70 7.16 4.08
C TRP A 55 -0.21 6.74 2.70
N GLN A 56 -0.98 5.90 1.98
CA GLN A 56 -0.67 5.53 0.60
C GLN A 56 -0.73 6.73 -0.35
N ALA A 57 -1.73 7.59 -0.20
CA ALA A 57 -1.86 8.82 -0.99
C ALA A 57 -0.66 9.75 -0.74
N LEU A 58 -0.31 10.00 0.53
CA LEU A 58 0.86 10.82 0.89
C LEU A 58 2.14 10.25 0.29
N HIS A 59 2.41 8.94 0.49
CA HIS A 59 3.59 8.29 -0.06
C HIS A 59 3.66 8.41 -1.59
N THR A 60 2.56 8.17 -2.27
CA THR A 60 2.48 8.21 -3.74
C THR A 60 2.73 9.64 -4.27
N ILE A 61 2.03 10.62 -3.71
CA ILE A 61 2.15 12.01 -4.19
C ILE A 61 3.55 12.57 -3.92
N PHE A 62 4.12 12.32 -2.73
CA PHE A 62 5.48 12.75 -2.43
C PHE A 62 6.54 11.99 -3.24
N SER A 63 6.27 10.75 -3.66
CA SER A 63 7.14 10.01 -4.59
C SER A 63 7.18 10.67 -5.97
N TYR A 64 6.03 11.09 -6.51
CA TYR A 64 5.99 11.85 -7.78
C TYR A 64 6.67 13.21 -7.64
N LEU A 65 6.40 13.94 -6.56
CA LEU A 65 7.05 15.23 -6.29
C LEU A 65 8.58 15.05 -6.22
N PHE A 66 9.06 14.07 -5.46
CA PHE A 66 10.48 13.74 -5.35
C PHE A 66 11.09 13.43 -6.71
N PHE A 67 10.43 12.59 -7.52
CA PHE A 67 10.91 12.23 -8.84
C PHE A 67 11.07 13.45 -9.77
N ILE A 68 10.06 14.32 -9.80
CA ILE A 68 10.11 15.59 -10.57
C ILE A 68 11.26 16.47 -10.08
N LEU A 69 11.41 16.62 -8.76
CA LEU A 69 12.49 17.43 -8.18
C LEU A 69 13.87 16.86 -8.43
N VAL A 70 14.04 15.54 -8.46
CA VAL A 70 15.31 14.88 -8.84
C VAL A 70 15.66 15.23 -10.28
N ILE A 71 14.70 15.20 -11.21
CA ILE A 71 14.93 15.58 -12.61
C ILE A 71 15.36 17.06 -12.69
N ILE A 72 14.64 17.96 -12.02
CA ILE A 72 14.97 19.38 -11.99
C ILE A 72 16.36 19.59 -11.36
N HIS A 73 16.64 18.96 -10.24
CA HIS A 73 17.92 19.08 -9.54
C HIS A 73 19.08 18.57 -10.39
N LEU A 74 18.90 17.44 -11.08
CA LEU A 74 19.94 16.87 -11.93
C LEU A 74 20.14 17.70 -13.19
N PHE A 75 19.09 17.94 -13.99
CA PHE A 75 19.22 18.50 -15.34
C PHE A 75 19.35 20.03 -15.35
N PHE A 76 18.67 20.74 -14.46
CA PHE A 76 18.66 22.20 -14.46
C PHE A 76 19.67 22.82 -13.46
N VAL A 77 19.90 22.14 -12.34
CA VAL A 77 20.76 22.67 -11.27
C VAL A 77 22.18 22.13 -11.33
N ASN A 78 22.37 20.83 -11.53
CA ASN A 78 23.67 20.14 -11.39
C ASN A 78 24.18 19.47 -12.67
N TRP A 79 23.56 19.70 -13.82
CA TRP A 79 23.94 19.04 -15.08
C TRP A 79 25.42 19.16 -15.44
N LYS A 80 25.97 20.37 -15.33
CA LYS A 80 27.38 20.60 -15.60
C LYS A 80 28.28 19.77 -14.68
N THR A 81 27.98 19.72 -13.39
CA THR A 81 28.70 18.93 -12.38
C THR A 81 28.59 17.44 -12.68
N PHE A 82 27.40 16.97 -13.00
CA PHE A 82 27.13 15.56 -13.34
C PHE A 82 27.97 15.13 -14.57
N LEU A 83 27.99 15.95 -15.62
CA LEU A 83 28.79 15.65 -16.83
C LEU A 83 30.30 15.59 -16.55
N THR A 84 30.80 16.30 -15.55
CA THR A 84 32.24 16.22 -15.19
C THR A 84 32.63 14.85 -14.64
N TYR A 85 31.70 14.07 -14.13
CA TYR A 85 31.96 12.69 -13.67
C TYR A 85 32.26 11.74 -14.85
N PHE A 86 31.70 12.02 -16.02
CA PHE A 86 31.86 11.22 -17.22
C PHE A 86 33.01 11.72 -18.10
N LYS A 87 33.24 13.04 -18.17
CA LYS A 87 34.27 13.65 -19.09
C LYS A 87 35.41 14.23 -18.29
N SER A 88 36.63 13.73 -18.56
CA SER A 88 37.88 14.38 -18.13
C SER A 88 38.38 15.30 -19.25
N LYS A 89 38.78 16.53 -18.89
CA LYS A 89 39.41 17.45 -19.84
C LYS A 89 40.85 17.08 -20.18
N LEU A 90 41.51 16.24 -19.36
CA LEU A 90 42.94 15.97 -19.38
C LEU A 90 43.31 14.53 -19.73
N LYS A 91 42.38 13.58 -19.71
CA LYS A 91 42.64 12.17 -20.04
C LYS A 91 41.51 11.61 -20.91
N SER A 92 41.84 10.77 -21.87
CA SER A 92 40.83 9.99 -22.60
C SER A 92 40.20 8.95 -21.66
N GLY A 93 38.89 9.00 -21.52
CA GLY A 93 38.12 8.03 -20.73
C GLY A 93 37.21 8.65 -19.66
N LEU A 94 36.52 7.78 -18.90
CA LEU A 94 35.64 8.17 -17.81
C LEU A 94 36.42 8.65 -16.60
N ASN A 95 36.11 9.87 -16.11
CA ASN A 95 36.83 10.48 -14.99
C ASN A 95 36.62 9.70 -13.67
N LYS A 96 35.40 9.23 -13.42
CA LYS A 96 34.99 8.57 -12.18
C LYS A 96 34.52 7.12 -12.43
N LYS A 97 35.34 6.36 -13.19
CA LYS A 97 34.97 5.00 -13.62
C LYS A 97 34.79 4.02 -12.47
N TRP A 98 35.63 4.09 -11.44
CA TRP A 98 35.54 3.17 -10.30
C TRP A 98 34.32 3.44 -9.44
N GLU A 99 33.99 4.72 -9.24
CA GLU A 99 32.77 5.11 -8.53
C GLU A 99 31.51 4.66 -9.27
N LEU A 100 31.51 4.78 -10.61
CA LEU A 100 30.40 4.29 -11.44
C LEU A 100 30.28 2.76 -11.38
N ILE A 101 31.41 2.05 -11.55
CA ILE A 101 31.43 0.58 -11.47
C ILE A 101 30.96 0.09 -10.10
N SER A 102 31.46 0.71 -9.02
CA SER A 102 31.05 0.36 -7.65
C SER A 102 29.57 0.62 -7.41
N ALA A 103 29.03 1.74 -7.89
CA ALA A 103 27.62 2.06 -7.76
C ALA A 103 26.74 1.05 -8.52
N LEU A 104 27.13 0.70 -9.76
CA LEU A 104 26.42 -0.31 -10.55
C LEU A 104 26.49 -1.71 -9.89
N PHE A 105 27.68 -2.09 -9.39
CA PHE A 105 27.87 -3.38 -8.72
C PHE A 105 27.01 -3.48 -7.47
N ILE A 106 27.02 -2.46 -6.60
CA ILE A 106 26.19 -2.45 -5.37
C ILE A 106 24.70 -2.49 -5.75
N SER A 107 24.27 -1.69 -6.73
CA SER A 107 22.87 -1.67 -7.17
C SER A 107 22.42 -3.03 -7.71
N LEU A 108 23.25 -3.68 -8.52
CA LEU A 108 22.99 -5.00 -9.07
C LEU A 108 22.99 -6.08 -7.98
N LEU A 109 23.91 -6.01 -7.02
CA LEU A 109 23.96 -6.92 -5.88
C LEU A 109 22.70 -6.82 -5.03
N VAL A 110 22.26 -5.59 -4.71
CA VAL A 110 21.02 -5.36 -3.96
C VAL A 110 19.81 -5.88 -4.75
N PHE A 111 19.75 -5.59 -6.05
CA PHE A 111 18.67 -6.04 -6.93
C PHE A 111 18.56 -7.57 -6.97
N ILE A 112 19.66 -8.25 -7.33
CA ILE A 112 19.69 -9.72 -7.43
C ILE A 112 19.49 -10.34 -6.05
N GLY A 113 20.17 -9.83 -5.02
CA GLY A 113 20.07 -10.34 -3.65
C GLY A 113 18.65 -10.25 -3.08
N THR A 114 17.91 -9.21 -3.44
CA THR A 114 16.49 -9.07 -3.06
C THR A 114 15.64 -10.10 -3.79
N LEU A 115 15.81 -10.27 -5.11
CA LEU A 115 15.05 -11.25 -5.89
C LEU A 115 15.33 -12.69 -5.46
N GLN A 116 16.58 -12.98 -5.12
CA GLN A 116 17.01 -14.32 -4.67
C GLN A 116 16.82 -14.54 -3.17
N SER A 117 16.25 -13.56 -2.45
CA SER A 117 16.05 -13.64 -1.00
C SER A 117 17.33 -13.90 -0.20
N TRP A 118 18.46 -13.32 -0.63
CA TRP A 118 19.73 -13.45 0.09
C TRP A 118 19.71 -12.71 1.43
N THR A 119 20.52 -13.18 2.39
CA THR A 119 20.87 -12.39 3.56
C THR A 119 21.83 -11.26 3.17
N PRO A 120 21.62 -9.98 3.60
CA PRO A 120 20.73 -9.50 4.67
C PRO A 120 19.31 -9.07 4.21
N PHE A 121 18.91 -9.23 2.95
CA PHE A 121 17.62 -8.71 2.43
C PHE A 121 16.42 -9.54 2.91
N SER A 122 16.55 -10.85 2.94
CA SER A 122 15.50 -11.79 3.35
C SER A 122 14.95 -11.51 4.76
N PRO A 123 15.75 -11.24 5.81
CA PRO A 123 15.21 -10.88 7.12
C PRO A 123 14.34 -9.64 7.13
N VAL A 124 14.70 -8.62 6.32
CA VAL A 124 13.89 -7.41 6.18
C VAL A 124 12.50 -7.75 5.63
N MET A 125 12.43 -8.53 4.54
CA MET A 125 11.15 -8.92 3.94
C MET A 125 10.31 -9.76 4.91
N LYS A 126 10.91 -10.73 5.58
CA LYS A 126 10.23 -11.59 6.57
C LYS A 126 9.72 -10.81 7.77
N PHE A 127 10.44 -9.79 8.22
CA PHE A 127 9.95 -8.92 9.28
C PHE A 127 8.67 -8.19 8.88
N GLY A 128 8.61 -7.63 7.67
CA GLY A 128 7.39 -7.00 7.16
C GLY A 128 6.22 -7.97 7.03
N GLU A 129 6.46 -9.20 6.57
CA GLU A 129 5.45 -10.26 6.53
C GLU A 129 4.93 -10.59 7.94
N LYS A 130 5.83 -10.84 8.89
CA LYS A 130 5.48 -11.12 10.29
C LYS A 130 4.67 -9.98 10.94
N MET A 131 5.02 -8.73 10.66
CA MET A 131 4.24 -7.59 11.14
C MET A 131 2.83 -7.56 10.55
N LYS A 132 2.67 -7.91 9.28
CA LYS A 132 1.34 -7.99 8.64
C LYS A 132 0.50 -9.15 9.18
N GLU A 133 1.13 -10.29 9.43
CA GLU A 133 0.47 -11.46 10.02
C GLU A 133 0.01 -11.21 11.47
N SER A 134 0.77 -10.42 12.25
CA SER A 134 0.39 -10.09 13.63
C SER A 134 -0.94 -9.35 13.72
N TRP A 135 -1.28 -8.56 12.71
CA TRP A 135 -2.56 -7.85 12.64
C TRP A 135 -3.77 -8.77 12.40
N GLU A 136 -3.57 -9.98 11.86
CA GLU A 136 -4.66 -10.93 11.61
C GLU A 136 -5.21 -11.54 12.91
N GLY A 137 -4.41 -11.54 13.99
CA GLY A 137 -4.86 -11.98 15.32
C GLY A 137 -5.67 -10.92 16.07
N ASP A 138 -5.36 -9.64 15.87
CA ASP A 138 -5.98 -8.52 16.58
C ASP A 138 -7.29 -8.04 15.93
N PHE A 139 -7.43 -8.23 14.63
CA PHE A 139 -8.59 -7.79 13.86
C PHE A 139 -9.21 -8.97 13.11
N HIS A 140 -10.50 -9.20 13.32
CA HIS A 140 -11.23 -10.17 12.51
C HIS A 140 -11.21 -9.75 11.05
N ALA A 141 -10.71 -10.63 10.18
CA ALA A 141 -10.77 -10.40 8.75
C ALA A 141 -12.23 -10.41 8.27
N PRO A 142 -12.59 -9.62 7.23
CA PRO A 142 -13.93 -9.68 6.68
C PRO A 142 -14.26 -11.10 6.21
N PRO A 143 -15.49 -11.58 6.42
CA PRO A 143 -15.93 -12.91 5.98
C PRO A 143 -15.73 -13.13 4.46
N ILE A 144 -15.97 -12.07 3.70
CA ILE A 144 -15.85 -12.07 2.23
C ILE A 144 -14.87 -10.98 1.83
N LEU A 145 -14.07 -11.23 0.79
CA LEU A 145 -13.10 -10.28 0.28
C LEU A 145 -13.80 -9.00 -0.20
N HIS A 146 -13.33 -7.83 0.24
CA HIS A 146 -13.90 -6.52 -0.10
C HIS A 146 -15.36 -6.33 0.31
N MET A 147 -15.81 -6.98 1.38
CA MET A 147 -17.17 -6.84 1.89
C MET A 147 -17.49 -5.39 2.32
N GLU A 148 -16.50 -4.60 2.67
CA GLU A 148 -16.65 -3.16 2.96
C GLU A 148 -17.20 -2.35 1.77
N LEU A 149 -17.09 -2.91 0.56
CA LEU A 149 -17.61 -2.30 -0.68
C LEU A 149 -19.01 -2.80 -1.06
N TYR A 150 -19.57 -3.76 -0.30
CA TYR A 150 -20.91 -4.28 -0.59
C TYR A 150 -21.96 -3.22 -0.29
N THR A 151 -22.97 -3.17 -1.15
CA THR A 151 -24.19 -2.40 -0.93
C THR A 151 -25.10 -3.18 0.03
N ILE A 152 -26.08 -2.50 0.62
CA ILE A 152 -27.11 -3.17 1.44
C ILE A 152 -27.85 -4.24 0.64
N GLU A 153 -28.13 -3.98 -0.64
CA GLU A 153 -28.74 -4.95 -1.53
C GLU A 153 -27.91 -6.23 -1.66
N LYS A 154 -26.61 -6.09 -1.88
CA LYS A 154 -25.70 -7.24 -2.00
C LYS A 154 -25.53 -7.99 -0.69
N LEU A 155 -25.45 -7.28 0.42
CA LEU A 155 -25.43 -7.88 1.76
C LEU A 155 -26.72 -8.68 2.05
N ALA A 156 -27.87 -8.16 1.63
CA ALA A 156 -29.15 -8.81 1.78
C ALA A 156 -29.22 -10.17 1.05
N ILE A 157 -28.59 -10.25 -0.13
CA ILE A 157 -28.47 -11.51 -0.90
C ILE A 157 -27.55 -12.50 -0.15
N ASP A 158 -26.41 -12.04 0.35
CA ASP A 158 -25.41 -12.89 1.03
C ASP A 158 -25.88 -13.38 2.41
N LEU A 159 -26.84 -12.68 3.03
CA LEU A 159 -27.48 -13.05 4.31
C LEU A 159 -28.78 -13.87 4.11
N ASP A 160 -28.75 -14.89 3.25
CA ASP A 160 -29.90 -15.77 2.95
C ASP A 160 -31.09 -15.07 2.28
N SER A 161 -30.83 -14.08 1.41
CA SER A 161 -31.84 -13.36 0.60
C SER A 161 -32.91 -12.63 1.45
N ILE A 162 -32.44 -11.97 2.50
CA ILE A 162 -33.29 -11.10 3.33
C ILE A 162 -33.69 -9.86 2.51
N ALA A 163 -34.86 -9.31 2.76
CA ALA A 163 -35.28 -8.07 2.11
C ALA A 163 -34.33 -6.91 2.51
N PRO A 164 -33.75 -6.14 1.56
CA PRO A 164 -32.86 -5.00 1.88
C PRO A 164 -33.49 -4.00 2.85
N THR A 165 -34.80 -3.80 2.76
CA THR A 165 -35.58 -2.94 3.67
C THR A 165 -35.56 -3.41 5.11
N GLU A 166 -35.47 -4.71 5.34
CA GLU A 166 -35.38 -5.31 6.67
C GLU A 166 -34.00 -5.07 7.28
N LEU A 167 -32.92 -5.16 6.48
CA LEU A 167 -31.58 -4.79 6.93
C LEU A 167 -31.49 -3.31 7.31
N ILE A 168 -32.06 -2.43 6.48
CA ILE A 168 -32.13 -0.99 6.76
C ILE A 168 -32.87 -0.73 8.07
N LYS A 169 -34.01 -1.38 8.24
CA LYS A 169 -34.82 -1.26 9.49
C LYS A 169 -33.97 -1.70 10.70
N SER A 170 -33.31 -2.85 10.61
CA SER A 170 -32.49 -3.37 11.70
C SER A 170 -31.31 -2.45 12.03
N LEU A 171 -30.66 -1.84 11.06
CA LEU A 171 -29.58 -0.88 11.27
C LEU A 171 -30.12 0.41 11.93
N ASN A 172 -31.25 0.94 11.47
CA ASN A 172 -31.87 2.13 12.04
C ASN A 172 -32.34 1.91 13.50
N GLU A 173 -32.87 0.72 13.84
CA GLU A 173 -33.21 0.33 15.21
C GLU A 173 -32.00 0.36 16.15
N ASN A 174 -30.80 0.16 15.61
CA ASN A 174 -29.51 0.22 16.32
C ASN A 174 -28.78 1.58 16.17
N ASN A 175 -29.51 2.65 15.83
CA ASN A 175 -29.01 4.00 15.64
C ASN A 175 -27.97 4.14 14.51
N ILE A 176 -27.92 3.23 13.56
CA ILE A 176 -27.09 3.31 12.36
C ILE A 176 -27.97 3.81 11.22
N LYS A 177 -27.75 5.06 10.81
CA LYS A 177 -28.51 5.68 9.72
C LYS A 177 -28.05 5.12 8.37
N VAL A 178 -29.02 4.71 7.54
CA VAL A 178 -28.79 4.23 6.18
C VAL A 178 -29.70 5.04 5.24
N THR A 179 -29.13 5.56 4.16
CA THR A 179 -29.82 6.45 3.22
C THR A 179 -30.46 5.70 2.05
N GLY A 180 -29.98 4.51 1.70
CA GLY A 180 -30.52 3.72 0.59
C GLY A 180 -29.92 2.33 0.47
N ILE A 181 -30.53 1.51 -0.40
CA ILE A 181 -30.10 0.12 -0.64
C ILE A 181 -28.77 0.04 -1.38
N ASP A 182 -28.42 1.07 -2.17
CA ASP A 182 -27.17 1.16 -2.92
C ASP A 182 -25.98 1.69 -2.10
N GLN A 183 -26.22 2.12 -0.86
CA GLN A 183 -25.18 2.64 0.00
C GLN A 183 -24.22 1.53 0.43
N LYS A 184 -22.92 1.78 0.30
CA LYS A 184 -21.88 0.81 0.63
C LYS A 184 -21.64 0.75 2.13
N LEU A 185 -21.28 -0.44 2.63
CA LEU A 185 -21.00 -0.68 4.04
C LEU A 185 -19.96 0.30 4.61
N LYS A 186 -18.89 0.61 3.86
CA LYS A 186 -17.88 1.59 4.27
C LYS A 186 -18.43 3.02 4.39
N GLU A 187 -19.38 3.40 3.55
CA GLU A 187 -20.01 4.73 3.56
C GLU A 187 -20.96 4.86 4.77
N ILE A 188 -21.78 3.82 5.01
CA ILE A 188 -22.61 3.72 6.20
C ILE A 188 -21.77 3.81 7.47
N ALA A 189 -20.68 3.04 7.53
CA ALA A 189 -19.77 3.04 8.66
C ALA A 189 -19.14 4.43 8.91
N ALA A 190 -18.67 5.11 7.85
CA ALA A 190 -18.07 6.43 7.94
C ALA A 190 -19.07 7.50 8.42
N GLU A 191 -20.30 7.51 7.88
CA GLU A 191 -21.35 8.47 8.25
C GLU A 191 -21.79 8.30 9.71
N ASN A 192 -21.82 7.08 10.20
CA ASN A 192 -22.23 6.76 11.57
C ASN A 192 -21.05 6.68 12.56
N LYS A 193 -19.80 6.97 12.14
CA LYS A 193 -18.59 6.92 12.96
C LYS A 193 -18.33 5.56 13.63
N VAL A 194 -18.72 4.49 12.95
CA VAL A 194 -18.47 3.10 13.34
C VAL A 194 -17.52 2.43 12.33
N THR A 195 -17.15 1.18 12.57
CA THR A 195 -16.35 0.41 11.60
C THR A 195 -17.26 -0.47 10.73
N PRO A 196 -16.88 -0.82 9.51
CA PRO A 196 -17.60 -1.81 8.70
C PRO A 196 -17.77 -3.15 9.43
N SER A 197 -16.76 -3.56 10.22
CA SER A 197 -16.84 -4.76 11.05
C SER A 197 -17.94 -4.69 12.10
N ALA A 198 -18.12 -3.54 12.76
CA ALA A 198 -19.17 -3.37 13.77
C ALA A 198 -20.57 -3.43 13.14
N VAL A 199 -20.74 -2.88 11.93
CA VAL A 199 -22.03 -2.98 11.21
C VAL A 199 -22.31 -4.43 10.81
N ASP A 200 -21.30 -5.16 10.32
CA ASP A 200 -21.46 -6.57 9.98
C ASP A 200 -21.75 -7.45 11.21
N GLU A 201 -21.05 -7.24 12.32
CA GLU A 201 -21.26 -7.97 13.57
C GLU A 201 -22.70 -7.80 14.08
N LEU A 202 -23.24 -6.58 13.98
CA LEU A 202 -24.63 -6.29 14.36
C LEU A 202 -25.61 -7.04 13.47
N LEU A 203 -25.41 -7.06 12.15
CA LEU A 203 -26.25 -7.81 11.22
C LEU A 203 -26.08 -9.32 11.42
N SER A 204 -24.87 -9.81 11.57
CA SER A 204 -24.56 -11.23 11.76
C SER A 204 -25.08 -11.79 13.08
N SER A 205 -25.24 -10.96 14.10
CA SER A 205 -25.84 -11.38 15.39
C SER A 205 -27.32 -11.67 15.27
N LYS A 206 -28.03 -10.96 14.38
CA LYS A 206 -29.48 -11.07 14.19
C LYS A 206 -29.86 -12.04 13.07
N TYR A 207 -29.04 -12.06 12.00
CA TYR A 207 -29.26 -12.88 10.83
C TYR A 207 -28.20 -13.98 10.73
N LYS A 208 -28.49 -15.04 9.98
CA LYS A 208 -27.59 -16.18 9.86
C LYS A 208 -26.20 -15.75 9.34
N LYS A 209 -25.14 -16.22 10.01
CA LYS A 209 -23.76 -15.89 9.62
C LYS A 209 -23.48 -16.26 8.17
N HIS A 210 -22.78 -15.37 7.46
CA HIS A 210 -22.11 -15.71 6.22
C HIS A 210 -21.39 -17.06 6.32
N SER A 211 -21.48 -17.88 5.30
CA SER A 211 -20.70 -19.12 5.23
C SER A 211 -19.26 -18.77 5.53
N ALA A 212 -18.68 -19.43 6.54
CA ALA A 212 -17.30 -19.16 6.94
C ALA A 212 -16.40 -19.14 5.70
N PRO A 213 -15.45 -18.20 5.61
CA PRO A 213 -14.48 -18.20 4.52
C PRO A 213 -13.85 -19.58 4.51
N VAL A 214 -13.78 -20.20 3.33
CA VAL A 214 -13.00 -21.42 3.16
C VAL A 214 -11.57 -21.07 3.63
N ALA A 215 -11.26 -21.48 4.85
CA ALA A 215 -9.94 -21.32 5.42
C ALA A 215 -8.97 -22.01 4.45
N GLY A 216 -8.12 -21.24 3.77
CA GLY A 216 -7.00 -21.87 3.09
C GLY A 216 -6.68 -21.48 1.68
N VAL A 217 -7.14 -20.36 1.14
CA VAL A 217 -6.42 -19.79 -0.01
C VAL A 217 -5.99 -18.38 0.34
N VAL A 218 -4.95 -18.28 1.17
CA VAL A 218 -4.08 -17.09 1.11
C VAL A 218 -3.45 -17.15 -0.29
N PRO A 219 -3.68 -16.19 -1.18
CA PRO A 219 -2.88 -16.08 -2.39
C PRO A 219 -1.45 -15.87 -1.92
N GLN A 220 -0.64 -16.91 -1.94
CA GLN A 220 0.79 -16.76 -1.77
C GLN A 220 1.21 -15.74 -2.81
N GLY A 221 1.94 -14.70 -2.35
CA GLY A 221 2.31 -13.56 -3.18
C GLY A 221 2.79 -13.99 -4.56
N ILE A 222 2.46 -13.20 -5.55
CA ILE A 222 2.63 -13.44 -7.01
C ILE A 222 3.98 -14.08 -7.40
N GLY A 223 4.99 -14.03 -6.53
CA GLY A 223 6.33 -14.59 -6.76
C GLY A 223 6.51 -16.10 -6.55
N LYS A 224 5.49 -16.86 -6.13
CA LYS A 224 5.62 -18.31 -5.88
C LYS A 224 4.81 -19.20 -6.83
N PHE A 225 4.08 -18.63 -7.79
CA PHE A 225 3.38 -19.42 -8.79
C PHE A 225 4.31 -19.70 -9.97
N THR A 226 4.80 -20.94 -10.04
CA THR A 226 5.36 -21.45 -11.30
C THR A 226 4.22 -21.80 -12.24
N VAL A 227 4.45 -21.70 -13.56
CA VAL A 227 3.44 -22.06 -14.58
C VAL A 227 2.87 -23.46 -14.34
N GLY A 228 3.71 -24.40 -13.86
CA GLY A 228 3.30 -25.76 -13.51
C GLY A 228 2.33 -25.84 -12.33
N SER A 229 2.50 -25.03 -11.28
CA SER A 229 1.59 -25.03 -10.12
C SER A 229 0.22 -24.46 -10.46
N THR A 230 0.17 -23.42 -11.31
CA THR A 230 -1.07 -22.84 -11.81
C THR A 230 -1.82 -23.80 -12.73
N ALA A 231 -1.10 -24.51 -13.62
CA ALA A 231 -1.70 -25.52 -14.50
C ALA A 231 -2.30 -26.69 -13.71
N LYS A 232 -1.64 -27.13 -12.64
CA LYS A 232 -2.12 -28.20 -11.76
C LYS A 232 -3.38 -27.78 -10.98
N SER A 233 -3.46 -26.52 -10.53
CA SER A 233 -4.64 -25.99 -9.85
C SER A 233 -5.86 -25.85 -10.77
N LEU A 234 -5.63 -25.69 -12.07
CA LEU A 234 -6.68 -25.61 -13.11
C LEU A 234 -7.03 -26.99 -13.70
N GLY A 235 -6.47 -28.10 -13.20
CA GLY A 235 -6.73 -29.45 -13.68
C GLY A 235 -6.18 -29.74 -15.08
N LYS A 236 -5.27 -28.92 -15.58
CA LYS A 236 -4.63 -29.12 -16.89
C LYS A 236 -3.26 -29.72 -16.72
N ASN A 237 -3.11 -30.99 -17.16
CA ASN A 237 -1.80 -31.60 -17.29
C ASN A 237 -1.13 -31.11 -18.58
N LEU A 238 -0.04 -30.38 -18.43
CA LEU A 238 0.87 -30.12 -19.55
C LEU A 238 1.78 -31.35 -19.67
N GLN A 239 1.51 -32.18 -20.65
CA GLN A 239 2.48 -33.17 -21.12
C GLN A 239 3.42 -32.46 -22.09
N TYR A 240 4.71 -32.49 -21.78
CA TYR A 240 5.80 -32.27 -22.71
C TYR A 240 6.49 -33.57 -22.97
#